data_44917cc29c02bacd3cdd6ca50fbc751a
#
_entry.id   44917cc29c02bacd3cdd6ca50fbc751a
#
_cell.length_a   1.000
_cell.length_b   1.000
_cell.length_c   1.000
_cell.angle_alpha   90.00
_cell.angle_beta   90.00
_cell.angle_gamma   90.00
#
_symmetry.space_group_name_H-M   'P 1'
#
loop_
_entity.id
_entity.type
_entity.pdbx_description
1 polymer ?
#
loop_
_entity_poly.entity_id
_entity_poly.type
_entity_poly.pdbx_seq_one_letter_code
_entity_poly.pdbx_strand_id
1 'polypeptide(L)'
;MTDRDYAWWAAAIAGEKPPIHEGDIQCGYFKVRDRRGLNKDLAPIKRPWIVCAIWRGEDGILQAELGGQVADPEALWPYVAKGPIPYDDYDFFKKHERFPEVEA
;
A
#
# COMPACT_ATOMS: atom_id res chain seq x y z
N MET A 1 -13.07 13.53 1.30
CA MET A 1 -12.64 12.18 1.65
C MET A 1 -13.26 11.80 2.97
N THR A 2 -13.97 10.69 3.02
CA THR A 2 -14.65 10.26 4.22
C THR A 2 -13.85 9.18 4.93
N ASP A 3 -13.90 9.16 6.26
CA ASP A 3 -13.25 8.12 7.07
C ASP A 3 -13.69 6.72 6.67
N ARG A 4 -14.87 6.64 6.07
CA ARG A 4 -15.48 5.41 5.59
C ARG A 4 -14.61 4.67 4.56
N ASP A 5 -13.97 5.41 3.66
CA ASP A 5 -13.13 4.81 2.63
C ASP A 5 -11.88 4.14 3.22
N TYR A 6 -11.44 4.60 4.38
CA TYR A 6 -10.23 4.10 5.06
C TYR A 6 -10.54 3.19 6.25
N ALA A 7 -11.81 2.83 6.46
CA ALA A 7 -12.19 2.02 7.62
C ALA A 7 -11.49 0.67 7.67
N TRP A 8 -11.40 -0.02 6.53
CA TRP A 8 -10.71 -1.29 6.44
C TRP A 8 -9.22 -1.16 6.80
N TRP A 9 -8.57 -0.16 6.21
CA TRP A 9 -7.16 0.11 6.46
C TRP A 9 -6.90 0.50 7.92
N ALA A 10 -7.73 1.35 8.48
CA ALA A 10 -7.61 1.76 9.87
C ALA A 10 -7.73 0.56 10.82
N ALA A 11 -8.66 -0.35 10.55
CA ALA A 11 -8.80 -1.57 11.32
C ALA A 11 -7.57 -2.46 11.18
N ALA A 12 -7.02 -2.57 9.98
CA ALA A 12 -5.85 -3.41 9.71
C ALA A 12 -4.62 -2.92 10.48
N ILE A 13 -4.34 -1.61 10.46
CA ILE A 13 -3.18 -1.07 11.18
C ILE A 13 -3.37 -1.08 12.69
N ALA A 14 -4.62 -1.16 13.16
CA ALA A 14 -4.92 -1.31 14.58
C ALA A 14 -4.77 -2.77 15.06
N GLY A 15 -4.46 -3.71 14.17
CA GLY A 15 -4.25 -5.11 14.52
C GLY A 15 -5.51 -5.96 14.50
N GLU A 16 -6.62 -5.46 13.98
CA GLU A 16 -7.91 -6.16 13.98
C GLU A 16 -8.02 -7.26 12.90
N LYS A 17 -7.09 -7.28 11.95
CA LYS A 17 -7.04 -8.28 10.86
C LYS A 17 -8.36 -8.44 10.11
N PRO A 18 -8.90 -7.35 9.52
CA PRO A 18 -10.13 -7.47 8.73
C PRO A 18 -9.93 -8.40 7.53
N PRO A 19 -10.98 -9.09 7.06
CA PRO A 19 -10.84 -10.03 5.97
C PRO A 19 -10.45 -9.33 4.66
N ILE A 20 -9.66 -10.03 3.84
CA ILE A 20 -9.23 -9.54 2.53
C ILE A 20 -10.08 -10.25 1.47
N HIS A 21 -10.75 -9.45 0.64
CA HIS A 21 -11.56 -9.95 -0.48
C HIS A 21 -10.96 -9.43 -1.79
N GLU A 22 -10.68 -10.33 -2.72
CA GLU A 22 -10.02 -9.99 -3.99
C GLU A 22 -10.76 -8.94 -4.80
N GLY A 23 -12.08 -8.98 -4.79
CA GLY A 23 -12.91 -8.06 -5.55
C GLY A 23 -13.27 -6.77 -4.79
N ASP A 24 -12.79 -6.62 -3.57
CA ASP A 24 -13.19 -5.51 -2.70
C ASP A 24 -11.96 -4.69 -2.32
N ILE A 25 -11.52 -3.86 -3.25
CA ILE A 25 -10.33 -3.02 -3.09
C ILE A 25 -10.61 -1.92 -2.07
N GLN A 26 -9.72 -1.78 -1.09
CA GLN A 26 -9.87 -0.80 -0.02
C GLN A 26 -8.85 0.33 -0.16
N CYS A 27 -9.26 1.54 0.22
CA CYS A 27 -8.35 2.67 0.28
C CYS A 27 -7.41 2.54 1.48
N GLY A 28 -6.19 3.04 1.34
CA GLY A 28 -5.24 3.02 2.42
C GLY A 28 -3.81 3.16 1.94
N TYR A 29 -2.88 2.89 2.86
CA TYR A 29 -1.45 2.98 2.63
C TYR A 29 -0.83 1.62 2.90
N PHE A 30 0.06 1.19 2.01
CA PHE A 30 0.57 -0.18 2.01
C PHE A 30 2.04 -0.21 1.65
N LYS A 31 2.72 -1.30 2.02
CA LYS A 31 4.05 -1.61 1.51
C LYS A 31 3.99 -2.91 0.75
N VAL A 32 4.86 -3.05 -0.26
CA VAL A 32 4.92 -4.23 -1.11
C VAL A 32 6.35 -4.36 -1.64
N ARG A 33 6.77 -5.57 -1.95
CA ARG A 33 8.07 -5.79 -2.60
C ARG A 33 8.02 -5.26 -4.03
N ASP A 34 9.05 -4.51 -4.42
CA ASP A 34 9.12 -3.92 -5.75
C ASP A 34 9.30 -4.99 -6.81
N ARG A 35 8.37 -5.07 -7.75
CA ARG A 35 8.39 -6.03 -8.84
C ARG A 35 8.62 -5.36 -10.20
N ARG A 36 8.99 -4.09 -10.18
CA ARG A 36 9.17 -3.29 -11.39
C ARG A 36 10.60 -3.37 -11.91
N GLY A 37 10.77 -3.23 -13.22
CA GLY A 37 12.07 -3.07 -13.85
C GLY A 37 13.05 -4.16 -13.47
N LEU A 38 14.24 -3.77 -13.05
CA LEU A 38 15.33 -4.67 -12.71
C LEU A 38 15.03 -5.58 -11.52
N ASN A 39 14.11 -5.15 -10.66
CA ASN A 39 13.82 -5.89 -9.44
C ASN A 39 12.96 -7.13 -9.67
N LYS A 40 12.30 -7.22 -10.84
CA LYS A 40 11.44 -8.38 -11.12
C LYS A 40 12.20 -9.70 -11.20
N ASP A 41 13.50 -9.66 -11.50
CA ASP A 41 14.33 -10.86 -11.61
C ASP A 41 14.89 -11.32 -10.26
N LEU A 42 14.73 -10.50 -9.22
CA LEU A 42 15.18 -10.88 -7.88
C LEU A 42 14.15 -11.78 -7.21
N ALA A 43 14.63 -12.66 -6.32
CA ALA A 43 13.72 -13.42 -5.47
C ALA A 43 12.87 -12.44 -4.65
N PRO A 44 11.57 -12.73 -4.43
CA PRO A 44 10.68 -11.79 -3.75
C PRO A 44 11.23 -11.24 -2.43
N ILE A 45 11.87 -12.06 -1.63
CA ILE A 45 12.42 -11.66 -0.34
C ILE A 45 13.61 -10.68 -0.48
N LYS A 46 14.26 -10.65 -1.65
CA LYS A 46 15.41 -9.78 -1.91
C LYS A 46 15.00 -8.47 -2.58
N ARG A 47 13.76 -8.34 -3.00
CA ARG A 47 13.27 -7.10 -3.62
C ARG A 47 13.08 -6.02 -2.56
N PRO A 48 13.41 -4.77 -2.88
CA PRO A 48 13.20 -3.68 -1.91
C PRO A 48 11.72 -3.49 -1.63
N TRP A 49 11.40 -3.01 -0.43
CA TRP A 49 10.06 -2.55 -0.09
C TRP A 49 9.81 -1.21 -0.75
N ILE A 50 8.63 -1.03 -1.29
CA ILE A 50 8.15 0.27 -1.77
C ILE A 50 6.75 0.50 -1.23
N VAL A 51 6.28 1.74 -1.32
CA VAL A 51 4.97 2.10 -0.79
C VAL A 51 3.94 2.21 -1.90
N CYS A 52 2.70 1.92 -1.53
CA CYS A 52 1.54 2.04 -2.39
C CYS A 52 0.46 2.82 -1.65
N ALA A 53 -0.23 3.70 -2.34
CA ALA A 53 -1.42 4.37 -1.83
C ALA A 53 -2.60 4.07 -2.74
N ILE A 54 -3.76 3.81 -2.15
CA ILE A 54 -5.00 3.64 -2.87
C ILE A 54 -6.01 4.63 -2.28
N TRP A 55 -6.65 5.40 -3.14
CA TRP A 55 -7.63 6.40 -2.71
C TRP A 55 -8.76 6.47 -3.73
N ARG A 56 -9.84 7.13 -3.35
CA ARG A 56 -10.96 7.37 -4.25
C ARG A 56 -10.90 8.81 -4.74
N GLY A 57 -10.88 8.99 -6.06
CA GLY A 57 -10.87 10.32 -6.67
C GLY A 57 -12.21 11.03 -6.53
N GLU A 58 -12.26 12.29 -6.96
CA GLU A 58 -13.46 13.11 -6.90
C GLU A 58 -14.62 12.50 -7.69
N ASP A 59 -14.31 11.78 -8.76
CA ASP A 59 -15.29 11.08 -9.60
C ASP A 59 -15.77 9.75 -8.99
N GLY A 60 -15.28 9.39 -7.81
CA GLY A 60 -15.63 8.15 -7.14
C GLY A 60 -14.85 6.94 -7.65
N ILE A 61 -13.93 7.13 -8.59
CA ILE A 61 -13.13 6.03 -9.15
C ILE A 61 -11.88 5.82 -8.31
N LEU A 62 -11.56 4.56 -8.03
CA LEU A 62 -10.35 4.22 -7.29
C LEU A 62 -9.10 4.56 -8.09
N GLN A 63 -8.13 5.13 -7.41
CA GLN A 63 -6.83 5.49 -7.95
C GLN A 63 -5.76 4.82 -7.11
N ALA A 64 -4.60 4.57 -7.71
CA ALA A 64 -3.47 4.00 -6.97
C ALA A 64 -2.15 4.58 -7.46
N GLU A 65 -1.18 4.60 -6.56
CA GLU A 65 0.18 5.03 -6.83
C GLU A 65 1.14 3.99 -6.23
N LEU A 66 2.10 3.57 -7.02
CA LEU A 66 3.11 2.60 -6.60
C LEU A 66 4.49 3.24 -6.74
N GLY A 67 5.13 3.53 -5.60
CA GLY A 67 6.45 4.15 -5.59
C GLY A 67 6.50 5.49 -6.34
N GLY A 68 5.42 6.28 -6.26
CA GLY A 68 5.34 7.58 -6.92
C GLY A 68 4.81 7.53 -8.36
N GLN A 69 4.46 6.36 -8.88
CA GLN A 69 3.93 6.20 -10.24
C GLN A 69 2.48 5.73 -10.22
N VAL A 70 1.68 6.29 -11.11
CA VAL A 70 0.28 5.89 -11.25
C VAL A 70 0.21 4.40 -11.57
N ALA A 71 -0.71 3.68 -10.92
CA ALA A 71 -0.85 2.25 -11.07
C ALA A 71 -2.34 1.86 -11.03
N ASP A 72 -2.62 0.62 -11.42
CA ASP A 72 -3.97 0.08 -11.43
C ASP A 72 -4.30 -0.55 -10.07
N PRO A 73 -5.29 -0.01 -9.34
CA PRO A 73 -5.66 -0.56 -8.03
C PRO A 73 -6.05 -2.04 -8.09
N GLU A 74 -6.75 -2.45 -9.16
CA GLU A 74 -7.17 -3.86 -9.30
C GLU A 74 -5.98 -4.80 -9.45
N ALA A 75 -4.96 -4.38 -10.19
CA ALA A 75 -3.76 -5.18 -10.37
C ALA A 75 -2.93 -5.25 -9.09
N LEU A 76 -2.93 -4.19 -8.29
CA LEU A 76 -2.11 -4.10 -7.08
C LEU A 76 -2.73 -4.78 -5.86
N TRP A 77 -4.06 -4.74 -5.73
CA TRP A 77 -4.73 -5.17 -4.51
C TRP A 77 -4.30 -6.55 -4.01
N PRO A 78 -4.20 -7.60 -4.85
CA PRO A 78 -3.79 -8.92 -4.36
C PRO A 78 -2.40 -8.94 -3.71
N TYR A 79 -1.55 -7.99 -4.10
CA TYR A 79 -0.17 -7.92 -3.59
C TYR A 79 -0.03 -7.01 -2.39
N VAL A 80 -0.81 -5.94 -2.31
CA VAL A 80 -0.65 -4.92 -1.26
C VAL A 80 -1.55 -5.14 -0.05
N ALA A 81 -2.66 -5.87 -0.22
CA ALA A 81 -3.65 -6.05 0.84
C ALA A 81 -3.08 -6.61 2.15
N LYS A 82 -2.01 -7.38 2.05
CA LYS A 82 -1.36 -8.01 3.20
C LYS A 82 -0.35 -7.11 3.91
N GLY A 83 -0.08 -5.94 3.36
CA GLY A 83 0.96 -5.05 3.87
C GLY A 83 0.48 -3.65 4.24
N PRO A 84 -0.64 -3.48 4.95
CA PRO A 84 -1.05 -2.14 5.38
C PRO A 84 -0.01 -1.55 6.32
N ILE A 85 0.25 -0.24 6.16
CA ILE A 85 1.18 0.50 7.01
C ILE A 85 0.52 1.78 7.50
N PRO A 86 0.97 2.32 8.66
CA PRO A 86 0.49 3.62 9.11
C PRO A 86 0.88 4.73 8.11
N TYR A 87 0.08 5.77 8.06
CA TYR A 87 0.36 6.92 7.19
C TYR A 87 1.73 7.52 7.48
N ASP A 88 2.15 7.57 8.74
CA ASP A 88 3.45 8.13 9.11
C ASP A 88 4.60 7.37 8.44
N ASP A 89 4.49 6.05 8.34
CA ASP A 89 5.51 5.23 7.67
C ASP A 89 5.50 5.49 6.15
N TYR A 90 4.32 5.65 5.56
CA TYR A 90 4.18 5.99 4.16
C TYR A 90 4.82 7.35 3.87
N ASP A 91 4.50 8.36 4.66
CA ASP A 91 5.03 9.72 4.50
C ASP A 91 6.55 9.75 4.67
N PHE A 92 7.06 9.01 5.66
CA PHE A 92 8.49 8.88 5.88
C PHE A 92 9.20 8.31 4.66
N PHE A 93 8.65 7.24 4.09
CA PHE A 93 9.22 6.63 2.90
C PHE A 93 9.23 7.60 1.72
N LYS A 94 8.15 8.37 1.54
CA LYS A 94 8.07 9.35 0.45
C LYS A 94 9.15 10.43 0.56
N LYS A 95 9.55 10.76 1.78
CA LYS A 95 10.57 11.79 2.04
C LYS A 95 11.99 11.25 1.99
N HIS A 96 12.20 10.00 2.39
CA HIS A 96 13.54 9.45 2.62
C HIS A 96 13.86 8.21 1.77
N GLU A 97 12.90 7.68 1.03
CA GLU A 97 13.00 6.47 0.21
C GLU A 97 13.41 5.23 1.01
N ARG A 98 13.09 5.22 2.31
CA ARG A 98 13.31 4.08 3.21
C ARG A 98 12.28 4.15 4.33
N PHE A 99 12.03 3.02 4.97
CA PHE A 99 11.13 2.99 6.12
C PHE A 99 11.88 3.43 7.39
N PRO A 100 11.15 3.98 8.38
CA PRO A 100 11.79 4.33 9.64
C PRO A 100 12.37 3.09 10.29
N GLU A 101 13.57 3.23 10.89
CA GLU A 101 14.18 2.12 11.60
C GLU A 101 13.37 1.86 12.87
N VAL A 102 13.01 0.61 13.04
CA VAL A 102 12.38 0.17 14.27
C VAL A 102 13.51 -0.23 15.21
N GLU A 103 13.75 0.57 16.21
CA GLU A 103 14.71 0.21 17.23
C GLU A 103 14.09 -0.90 18.08
N ALA A 104 14.75 -2.01 18.09
CA ALA A 104 14.33 -3.14 18.87
C ALA A 104 14.62 -2.89 20.36
#